data_5cc64ccbf5b26a2e413ad89408ec7f67
#
_entry.id   5cc64ccbf5b26a2e413ad89408ec7f67
#
_cell.length_a   1.000
_cell.length_b   1.000
_cell.length_c   1.000
_cell.angle_alpha   90.00
_cell.angle_beta   90.00
_cell.angle_gamma   90.00
#
_symmetry.space_group_name_H-M   'P 1'
#
loop_
_entity.id
_entity.type
_entity.pdbx_description
1 polymer ?
#
loop_
_entity_poly.entity_id
_entity_poly.type
_entity_poly.pdbx_seq_one_letter_code
_entity_poly.pdbx_strand_id
1 'polypeptide(L)'
;AYAFAGGDTAGWFMRAFGIVLVLFLFNGLAKLLFVLFGYIGRRTGRGRAMGITAAVCCTLLGAVLLYGLTVGRSRIRVERVEVASSRLPAGFDGFRVAMFSDVHTGLLLGRDRVLRRMVDIINALDADVVVNCGDIVNYDYRELDGRVLEILSGIRSRDGVYAVLGNHDLGIYIRDTVAYPPQENVRHIVEAQRS
;
A
#
# COMPACT_ATOMS: atom_id res chain seq x y z
N ALA A 1 3.01 24.51 -21.55
CA ALA A 1 2.06 24.83 -20.46
C ALA A 1 0.79 23.95 -20.49
N TYR A 2 0.87 22.66 -20.81
CA TYR A 2 -0.30 21.76 -20.84
C TYR A 2 -0.04 20.39 -20.18
N ALA A 3 0.80 20.32 -19.16
CA ALA A 3 1.27 19.04 -18.63
C ALA A 3 0.72 18.62 -17.24
N PHE A 4 -0.30 19.25 -16.67
CA PHE A 4 -0.63 18.99 -15.26
C PHE A 4 -2.04 18.47 -14.94
N ALA A 5 -2.87 18.13 -15.90
CA ALA A 5 -4.27 17.80 -15.61
C ALA A 5 -4.64 16.29 -15.65
N GLY A 6 -3.82 15.40 -16.19
CA GLY A 6 -4.26 14.02 -16.49
C GLY A 6 -3.94 12.96 -15.44
N GLY A 7 -2.77 13.04 -14.80
CA GLY A 7 -2.31 11.96 -13.91
C GLY A 7 -2.99 11.90 -12.55
N ASP A 8 -3.33 13.06 -11.99
CA ASP A 8 -3.92 13.14 -10.65
C ASP A 8 -5.43 12.84 -10.63
N THR A 9 -6.14 13.15 -11.72
CA THR A 9 -7.59 12.94 -11.81
C THR A 9 -7.99 11.46 -11.83
N ALA A 10 -7.25 10.59 -12.51
CA ALA A 10 -7.54 9.16 -12.57
C ALA A 10 -7.27 8.49 -11.21
N GLY A 11 -6.17 8.83 -10.56
CA GLY A 11 -5.85 8.33 -9.23
C GLY A 11 -6.84 8.82 -8.18
N TRP A 12 -7.25 10.09 -8.23
CA TRP A 12 -8.29 10.63 -7.36
C TRP A 12 -9.63 9.95 -7.60
N PHE A 13 -10.02 9.75 -8.86
CA PHE A 13 -11.26 9.06 -9.21
C PHE A 13 -11.31 7.62 -8.68
N MET A 14 -10.24 6.85 -8.87
CA MET A 14 -10.15 5.47 -8.37
C MET A 14 -10.23 5.40 -6.84
N ARG A 15 -9.58 6.35 -6.14
CA ARG A 15 -9.67 6.45 -4.67
C ARG A 15 -11.08 6.81 -4.22
N ALA A 16 -11.70 7.82 -4.83
CA ALA A 16 -13.05 8.23 -4.53
C ALA A 16 -14.06 7.10 -4.81
N PHE A 17 -13.92 6.43 -5.97
CA PHE A 17 -14.75 5.28 -6.33
C PHE A 17 -14.62 4.14 -5.32
N GLY A 18 -13.39 3.80 -4.92
CA GLY A 18 -13.15 2.78 -3.90
C GLY A 18 -13.81 3.11 -2.56
N ILE A 19 -13.69 4.34 -2.10
CA ILE A 19 -14.35 4.80 -0.87
C ILE A 19 -15.86 4.72 -0.99
N VAL A 20 -16.44 5.23 -2.09
CA VAL A 20 -17.90 5.18 -2.34
C VAL A 20 -18.39 3.74 -2.39
N LEU A 21 -17.67 2.84 -3.06
CA LEU A 21 -18.01 1.42 -3.13
C LEU A 21 -18.02 0.78 -1.73
N VAL A 22 -16.99 1.03 -0.92
CA VAL A 22 -16.93 0.51 0.47
C VAL A 22 -18.09 1.03 1.30
N LEU A 23 -18.41 2.32 1.21
CA LEU A 23 -19.55 2.92 1.93
C LEU A 23 -20.87 2.34 1.46
N PHE A 24 -21.03 2.11 0.15
CA PHE A 24 -22.23 1.50 -0.42
C PHE A 24 -22.43 0.06 0.07
N LEU A 25 -21.37 -0.76 0.03
CA LEU A 25 -21.40 -2.14 0.51
C LEU A 25 -21.67 -2.19 2.02
N PHE A 26 -21.05 -1.31 2.80
CA PHE A 26 -21.31 -1.18 4.24
C PHE A 26 -22.77 -0.82 4.51
N ASN A 27 -23.32 0.16 3.79
CA ASN A 27 -24.73 0.55 3.92
C ASN A 27 -25.68 -0.62 3.59
N GLY A 28 -25.39 -1.38 2.52
CA GLY A 28 -26.17 -2.57 2.15
C GLY A 28 -26.13 -3.65 3.24
N LEU A 29 -24.95 -3.94 3.75
CA LEU A 29 -24.77 -4.93 4.84
C LEU A 29 -25.46 -4.47 6.12
N ALA A 30 -25.36 -3.21 6.50
CA ALA A 30 -26.05 -2.66 7.66
C ALA A 30 -27.58 -2.82 7.55
N LYS A 31 -28.16 -2.47 6.40
CA LYS A 31 -29.59 -2.68 6.14
C LYS A 31 -29.98 -4.14 6.25
N LEU A 32 -29.19 -5.04 5.67
CA LEU A 32 -29.42 -6.49 5.74
C LEU A 32 -29.43 -6.98 7.19
N LEU A 33 -28.47 -6.54 8.01
CA LEU A 33 -28.43 -6.88 9.44
C LEU A 33 -29.66 -6.39 10.17
N PHE A 34 -30.09 -5.14 9.96
CA PHE A 34 -31.31 -4.62 10.59
C PHE A 34 -32.55 -5.37 10.17
N VAL A 35 -32.69 -5.77 8.90
CA VAL A 35 -33.82 -6.58 8.42
C VAL A 35 -33.77 -7.97 9.07
N LEU A 36 -32.64 -8.63 9.09
CA LEU A 36 -32.47 -9.96 9.65
C LEU A 36 -32.78 -9.98 11.16
N PHE A 37 -32.14 -9.11 11.91
CA PHE A 37 -32.37 -9.02 13.36
C PHE A 37 -33.78 -8.55 13.69
N GLY A 38 -34.35 -7.66 12.88
CA GLY A 38 -35.76 -7.24 13.00
C GLY A 38 -36.72 -8.39 12.76
N TYR A 39 -36.44 -9.26 11.77
CA TYR A 39 -37.23 -10.48 11.54
C TYR A 39 -37.17 -11.43 12.74
N ILE A 40 -35.95 -11.74 13.23
CA ILE A 40 -35.75 -12.59 14.40
C ILE A 40 -36.46 -12.01 15.63
N GLY A 41 -36.33 -10.70 15.85
CA GLY A 41 -36.92 -10.00 16.97
C GLY A 41 -38.45 -10.09 16.99
N ARG A 42 -39.08 -9.99 15.81
CA ARG A 42 -40.55 -10.19 15.65
C ARG A 42 -40.96 -11.64 15.98
N ARG A 43 -40.18 -12.62 15.51
CA ARG A 43 -40.46 -14.04 15.77
C ARG A 43 -40.29 -14.42 17.23
N THR A 44 -39.35 -13.79 17.94
CA THR A 44 -38.99 -14.16 19.33
C THR A 44 -39.62 -13.24 20.40
N GLY A 45 -40.36 -12.22 20.00
CA GLY A 45 -40.87 -11.20 20.93
C GLY A 45 -39.80 -10.28 21.52
N ARG A 46 -38.54 -10.33 21.01
CA ARG A 46 -37.36 -9.59 21.52
C ARG A 46 -36.94 -8.44 20.60
N GLY A 47 -37.89 -7.74 19.98
CA GLY A 47 -37.61 -6.74 18.95
C GLY A 47 -36.59 -5.65 19.37
N ARG A 48 -36.72 -5.12 20.61
CA ARG A 48 -35.78 -4.08 21.12
C ARG A 48 -34.37 -4.63 21.30
N ALA A 49 -34.24 -5.83 21.86
CA ALA A 49 -32.92 -6.45 22.06
C ALA A 49 -32.23 -6.71 20.71
N MET A 50 -32.94 -7.25 19.74
CA MET A 50 -32.42 -7.52 18.39
C MET A 50 -32.03 -6.25 17.65
N GLY A 51 -32.80 -5.15 17.80
CA GLY A 51 -32.44 -3.84 17.25
C GLY A 51 -31.13 -3.31 17.84
N ILE A 52 -30.94 -3.43 19.15
CA ILE A 52 -29.66 -3.07 19.83
C ILE A 52 -28.51 -3.93 19.31
N THR A 53 -28.71 -5.24 19.20
CA THR A 53 -27.68 -6.15 18.66
C THR A 53 -27.28 -5.76 17.24
N ALA A 54 -28.25 -5.45 16.35
CA ALA A 54 -27.96 -5.00 15.00
C ALA A 54 -27.11 -3.70 15.00
N ALA A 55 -27.49 -2.74 15.86
CA ALA A 55 -26.75 -1.48 15.98
C ALA A 55 -25.31 -1.70 16.47
N VAL A 56 -25.11 -2.54 17.48
CA VAL A 56 -23.76 -2.90 17.98
C VAL A 56 -22.92 -3.58 16.90
N CYS A 57 -23.49 -4.55 16.16
CA CYS A 57 -22.78 -5.21 15.06
C CYS A 57 -22.38 -4.21 13.96
N CYS A 58 -23.27 -3.31 13.57
CA CYS A 58 -22.97 -2.28 12.58
C CYS A 58 -21.89 -1.32 13.06
N THR A 59 -21.92 -0.92 14.33
CA THR A 59 -20.89 -0.03 14.92
C THR A 59 -19.53 -0.70 14.94
N LEU A 60 -19.45 -1.96 15.37
CA LEU A 60 -18.20 -2.72 15.38
C LEU A 60 -17.64 -2.91 13.96
N LEU A 61 -18.49 -3.27 13.01
CA LEU A 61 -18.09 -3.39 11.61
C LEU A 61 -17.59 -2.06 11.05
N GLY A 62 -18.29 -0.96 11.34
CA GLY A 62 -17.86 0.40 10.96
C GLY A 62 -16.52 0.78 11.57
N ALA A 63 -16.28 0.46 12.82
CA ALA A 63 -15.01 0.70 13.51
C ALA A 63 -13.84 -0.09 12.87
N VAL A 64 -14.07 -1.37 12.53
CA VAL A 64 -13.08 -2.21 11.84
C VAL A 64 -12.75 -1.65 10.46
N LEU A 65 -13.77 -1.24 9.68
CA LEU A 65 -13.56 -0.62 8.38
C LEU A 65 -12.79 0.69 8.49
N LEU A 66 -13.17 1.56 9.43
CA LEU A 66 -12.48 2.82 9.66
C LEU A 66 -11.03 2.59 10.09
N TYR A 67 -10.79 1.64 10.97
CA TYR A 67 -9.42 1.26 11.35
C TYR A 67 -8.61 0.76 10.16
N GLY A 68 -9.18 -0.12 9.32
CA GLY A 68 -8.51 -0.63 8.12
C GLY A 68 -8.17 0.46 7.10
N LEU A 69 -9.11 1.38 6.87
CA LEU A 69 -8.94 2.49 5.91
C LEU A 69 -7.97 3.58 6.39
N THR A 70 -7.76 3.73 7.69
CA THR A 70 -6.93 4.80 8.27
C THR A 70 -5.61 4.29 8.81
N VAL A 71 -5.65 3.46 9.84
CA VAL A 71 -4.47 2.98 10.57
C VAL A 71 -3.88 1.74 9.92
N GLY A 72 -4.73 0.76 9.57
CA GLY A 72 -4.30 -0.55 9.10
C GLY A 72 -3.46 -0.49 7.83
N ARG A 73 -3.91 0.30 6.85
CA ARG A 73 -3.22 0.41 5.54
C ARG A 73 -1.87 1.12 5.58
N SER A 74 -1.56 1.85 6.65
CA SER A 74 -0.25 2.53 6.82
C SER A 74 0.64 1.86 7.87
N ARG A 75 0.22 0.68 8.37
CA ARG A 75 0.98 -0.05 9.37
C ARG A 75 2.01 -0.94 8.69
N ILE A 76 3.28 -0.56 8.81
CA ILE A 76 4.41 -1.36 8.34
C ILE A 76 4.73 -2.40 9.41
N ARG A 77 4.87 -3.65 9.00
CA ARG A 77 5.28 -4.76 9.85
C ARG A 77 6.61 -5.30 9.34
N VAL A 78 7.52 -5.56 10.26
CA VAL A 78 8.77 -6.26 9.97
C VAL A 78 8.60 -7.73 10.30
N GLU A 79 8.84 -8.57 9.32
CA GLU A 79 8.94 -10.02 9.51
C GLU A 79 10.41 -10.43 9.45
N ARG A 80 10.83 -11.28 10.38
CA ARG A 80 12.19 -11.79 10.43
C ARG A 80 12.17 -13.27 10.08
N VAL A 81 12.97 -13.62 9.09
CA VAL A 81 13.14 -14.99 8.62
C VAL A 81 14.62 -15.34 8.75
N GLU A 82 14.93 -16.41 9.45
CA GLU A 82 16.28 -16.94 9.55
C GLU A 82 16.46 -18.04 8.51
N VAL A 83 17.53 -17.94 7.73
CA VAL A 83 17.89 -18.93 6.72
C VAL A 83 19.22 -19.55 7.10
N ALA A 84 19.19 -20.82 7.49
CA ALA A 84 20.39 -21.58 7.81
C ALA A 84 20.67 -22.61 6.70
N SER A 85 21.91 -22.68 6.22
CA SER A 85 22.35 -23.67 5.24
C SER A 85 23.84 -23.98 5.38
N SER A 86 24.17 -25.25 5.43
CA SER A 86 25.56 -25.72 5.43
C SER A 86 26.32 -25.41 4.12
N ARG A 87 25.63 -24.94 3.08
CA ARG A 87 26.20 -24.52 1.80
C ARG A 87 26.60 -23.05 1.77
N LEU A 88 26.18 -22.26 2.75
CA LEU A 88 26.55 -20.85 2.82
C LEU A 88 28.02 -20.74 3.28
N PRO A 89 28.85 -19.93 2.62
CA PRO A 89 30.18 -19.59 3.12
C PRO A 89 30.12 -18.95 4.49
N ALA A 90 31.14 -19.16 5.32
CA ALA A 90 31.21 -18.62 6.68
C ALA A 90 31.10 -17.08 6.74
N GLY A 91 31.50 -16.38 5.69
CA GLY A 91 31.36 -14.92 5.59
C GLY A 91 29.91 -14.42 5.56
N PHE A 92 28.91 -15.30 5.37
CA PHE A 92 27.50 -14.98 5.45
C PHE A 92 26.88 -15.26 6.83
N ASP A 93 27.66 -15.68 7.79
CA ASP A 93 27.15 -15.84 9.15
C ASP A 93 26.75 -14.48 9.73
N GLY A 94 25.50 -14.38 10.15
CA GLY A 94 24.90 -13.12 10.62
C GLY A 94 24.61 -12.07 9.54
N PHE A 95 24.78 -12.39 8.24
CA PHE A 95 24.49 -11.48 7.14
C PHE A 95 23.00 -11.18 7.05
N ARG A 96 22.65 -9.90 6.99
CA ARG A 96 21.26 -9.41 7.02
C ARG A 96 20.86 -8.80 5.69
N VAL A 97 19.74 -9.26 5.16
CA VAL A 97 19.11 -8.69 3.98
C VAL A 97 17.75 -8.10 4.38
N ALA A 98 17.58 -6.80 4.20
CA ALA A 98 16.26 -6.19 4.30
C ALA A 98 15.62 -6.16 2.92
N MET A 99 14.40 -6.68 2.81
CA MET A 99 13.65 -6.72 1.56
C MET A 99 12.33 -5.97 1.71
N PHE A 100 11.97 -5.20 0.70
CA PHE A 100 10.64 -4.59 0.59
C PHE A 100 10.17 -4.61 -0.86
N SER A 101 8.85 -4.54 -1.06
CA SER A 101 8.21 -4.46 -2.38
C SER A 101 6.87 -3.76 -2.30
N ASP A 102 6.21 -3.56 -3.45
CA ASP A 102 4.82 -3.13 -3.54
C ASP A 102 4.53 -1.81 -2.80
N VAL A 103 5.45 -0.86 -2.91
CA VAL A 103 5.31 0.45 -2.25
C VAL A 103 4.15 1.24 -2.85
N HIS A 104 3.96 1.16 -4.18
CA HIS A 104 2.88 1.82 -4.91
C HIS A 104 2.70 3.28 -4.47
N THR A 105 3.74 4.07 -4.64
CA THR A 105 3.85 5.45 -4.11
C THR A 105 2.64 6.32 -4.44
N GLY A 106 2.03 6.12 -5.60
CA GLY A 106 0.82 6.82 -6.02
C GLY A 106 -0.45 6.50 -5.22
N LEU A 107 -0.49 5.39 -4.50
CA LEU A 107 -1.64 4.98 -3.68
C LEU A 107 -1.53 5.36 -2.20
N LEU A 108 -0.38 5.81 -1.73
CA LEU A 108 -0.16 6.08 -0.32
C LEU A 108 -0.94 7.31 0.15
N LEU A 109 -1.78 7.14 1.18
CA LEU A 109 -2.36 8.27 1.92
C LEU A 109 -1.36 8.82 2.92
N GLY A 110 -1.09 10.14 2.84
CA GLY A 110 -0.02 10.74 3.62
C GLY A 110 1.35 10.19 3.23
N ARG A 111 1.58 10.06 1.95
CA ARG A 111 2.73 9.46 1.26
C ARG A 111 4.06 9.73 1.96
N ASP A 112 4.42 10.98 2.12
CA ASP A 112 5.71 11.35 2.69
C ASP A 112 5.94 10.79 4.10
N ARG A 113 4.91 10.80 4.95
CA ARG A 113 5.01 10.25 6.31
C ARG A 113 5.19 8.74 6.30
N VAL A 114 4.48 8.04 5.43
CA VAL A 114 4.57 6.57 5.32
C VAL A 114 5.93 6.18 4.77
N LEU A 115 6.41 6.86 3.73
CA LEU A 115 7.73 6.62 3.14
C LEU A 115 8.86 6.91 4.13
N ARG A 116 8.84 8.06 4.84
CA ARG A 116 9.85 8.35 5.88
C ARG A 116 9.87 7.27 6.94
N ARG A 117 8.68 6.86 7.42
CA ARG A 117 8.60 5.78 8.40
C ARG A 117 9.15 4.45 7.86
N MET A 118 8.91 4.15 6.59
CA MET A 118 9.48 2.96 5.92
C MET A 118 11.00 3.04 5.90
N VAL A 119 11.57 4.16 5.48
CA VAL A 119 13.02 4.39 5.45
C VAL A 119 13.62 4.27 6.86
N ASP A 120 12.99 4.90 7.87
CA ASP A 120 13.44 4.81 9.26
C ASP A 120 13.46 3.35 9.77
N ILE A 121 12.41 2.57 9.44
CA ILE A 121 12.34 1.16 9.82
C ILE A 121 13.45 0.36 9.11
N ILE A 122 13.62 0.54 7.80
CA ILE A 122 14.65 -0.16 7.03
C ILE A 122 16.03 0.14 7.60
N ASN A 123 16.33 1.41 7.85
CA ASN A 123 17.62 1.83 8.40
C ASN A 123 17.86 1.29 9.82
N ALA A 124 16.78 1.17 10.63
CA ALA A 124 16.87 0.59 11.98
C ALA A 124 17.11 -0.93 11.98
N LEU A 125 16.94 -1.63 10.84
CA LEU A 125 17.26 -3.05 10.73
C LEU A 125 18.76 -3.30 10.67
N ASP A 126 19.56 -2.28 10.39
CA ASP A 126 21.02 -2.37 10.25
C ASP A 126 21.41 -3.53 9.32
N ALA A 127 20.81 -3.53 8.13
CA ALA A 127 20.99 -4.57 7.12
C ALA A 127 22.30 -4.37 6.35
N ASP A 128 22.93 -5.47 5.98
CA ASP A 128 24.12 -5.45 5.13
C ASP A 128 23.75 -5.04 3.71
N VAL A 129 22.62 -5.55 3.23
CA VAL A 129 22.07 -5.24 1.92
C VAL A 129 20.59 -4.90 2.04
N VAL A 130 20.14 -3.91 1.28
CA VAL A 130 18.72 -3.61 1.11
C VAL A 130 18.30 -3.91 -0.31
N VAL A 131 17.15 -4.58 -0.49
CA VAL A 131 16.61 -4.95 -1.80
C VAL A 131 15.18 -4.45 -1.94
N ASN A 132 14.93 -3.63 -2.97
CA ASN A 132 13.60 -3.36 -3.47
C ASN A 132 13.21 -4.42 -4.51
N CYS A 133 12.18 -5.19 -4.23
CA CYS A 133 11.73 -6.28 -5.10
C CYS A 133 10.68 -5.83 -6.14
N GLY A 134 10.58 -4.53 -6.42
CA GLY A 134 9.74 -3.97 -7.47
C GLY A 134 8.42 -3.37 -6.97
N ASP A 135 7.64 -2.90 -7.94
CA ASP A 135 6.37 -2.22 -7.75
C ASP A 135 6.48 -0.97 -6.85
N ILE A 136 7.50 -0.14 -7.15
CA ILE A 136 7.71 1.12 -6.46
C ILE A 136 6.65 2.16 -6.85
N VAL A 137 6.23 2.18 -8.11
CA VAL A 137 5.14 3.03 -8.61
C VAL A 137 3.84 2.23 -8.74
N ASN A 138 2.72 2.93 -8.84
CA ASN A 138 1.43 2.31 -9.12
C ASN A 138 1.05 2.38 -10.61
N TYR A 139 1.37 3.48 -11.27
CA TYR A 139 1.07 3.69 -12.68
C TYR A 139 2.28 4.09 -13.49
N ASP A 140 3.00 5.14 -13.07
CA ASP A 140 4.07 5.71 -13.88
C ASP A 140 5.14 6.45 -13.05
N TYR A 141 6.26 6.74 -13.72
CA TYR A 141 7.46 7.37 -13.13
C TYR A 141 7.20 8.72 -12.46
N ARG A 142 6.13 9.46 -12.82
CA ARG A 142 5.79 10.77 -12.23
C ARG A 142 5.42 10.67 -10.76
N GLU A 143 5.12 9.46 -10.29
CA GLU A 143 4.92 9.19 -8.87
C GLU A 143 6.22 9.32 -8.06
N LEU A 144 7.38 9.15 -8.72
CA LEU A 144 8.71 9.34 -8.16
C LEU A 144 9.13 10.82 -8.30
N ASP A 145 8.35 11.73 -7.76
CA ASP A 145 8.70 13.15 -7.73
C ASP A 145 9.92 13.42 -6.84
N GLY A 146 10.51 14.62 -6.96
CA GLY A 146 11.72 14.97 -6.23
C GLY A 146 11.61 14.78 -4.71
N ARG A 147 10.40 14.89 -4.16
CA ARG A 147 10.15 14.66 -2.74
C ARG A 147 10.19 13.18 -2.37
N VAL A 148 9.61 12.33 -3.21
CA VAL A 148 9.68 10.87 -3.03
C VAL A 148 11.11 10.39 -3.14
N LEU A 149 11.83 10.86 -4.16
CA LEU A 149 13.25 10.51 -4.36
C LEU A 149 14.12 10.97 -3.18
N GLU A 150 13.93 12.20 -2.69
CA GLU A 150 14.62 12.70 -1.47
C GLU A 150 14.42 11.78 -0.27
N ILE A 151 13.21 11.25 -0.09
CA ILE A 151 12.92 10.35 1.03
C ILE A 151 13.55 8.97 0.81
N LEU A 152 13.41 8.41 -0.38
CA LEU A 152 13.91 7.07 -0.70
C LEU A 152 15.44 7.01 -0.73
N SER A 153 16.12 8.08 -1.15
CA SER A 153 17.58 8.19 -1.09
C SER A 153 18.14 8.19 0.34
N GLY A 154 17.28 8.32 1.33
CA GLY A 154 17.63 8.14 2.73
C GLY A 154 17.83 6.69 3.18
N ILE A 155 17.54 5.68 2.33
CA ILE A 155 17.77 4.27 2.63
C ILE A 155 19.28 4.00 2.65
N ARG A 156 19.74 3.30 3.70
CA ARG A 156 21.16 3.01 3.92
C ARG A 156 21.37 1.53 4.16
N SER A 157 22.49 1.04 3.67
CA SER A 157 23.00 -0.30 3.96
C SER A 157 24.52 -0.30 3.83
N ARG A 158 25.18 -1.32 4.37
CA ARG A 158 26.64 -1.42 4.35
C ARG A 158 27.16 -1.76 2.94
N ASP A 159 26.53 -2.71 2.28
CA ASP A 159 27.03 -3.33 1.04
C ASP A 159 26.17 -2.94 -0.18
N GLY A 160 25.24 -2.01 -0.02
CA GLY A 160 24.48 -1.41 -1.12
C GLY A 160 22.98 -1.63 -1.08
N VAL A 161 22.30 -0.78 -1.82
CA VAL A 161 20.84 -0.82 -2.04
C VAL A 161 20.61 -1.25 -3.48
N TYR A 162 19.85 -2.30 -3.67
CA TYR A 162 19.57 -2.88 -4.98
C TYR A 162 18.06 -2.85 -5.28
N ALA A 163 17.71 -2.74 -6.55
CA ALA A 163 16.32 -2.75 -6.97
C ALA A 163 16.13 -3.61 -8.22
N VAL A 164 14.97 -4.25 -8.30
CA VAL A 164 14.45 -4.85 -9.52
C VAL A 164 13.11 -4.18 -9.87
N LEU A 165 12.67 -4.35 -11.10
CA LEU A 165 11.40 -3.81 -11.57
C LEU A 165 10.29 -4.84 -11.35
N GLY A 166 9.15 -4.39 -10.81
CA GLY A 166 7.92 -5.14 -10.76
C GLY A 166 7.03 -4.89 -11.99
N ASN A 167 5.88 -5.53 -12.02
CA ASN A 167 4.96 -5.41 -13.16
C ASN A 167 4.35 -4.01 -13.30
N HIS A 168 4.14 -3.28 -12.20
CA HIS A 168 3.70 -1.88 -12.25
C HIS A 168 4.79 -0.96 -12.79
N ASP A 169 6.04 -1.20 -12.43
CA ASP A 169 7.18 -0.42 -12.91
C ASP A 169 7.41 -0.59 -14.42
N LEU A 170 7.07 -1.77 -14.97
CA LEU A 170 7.15 -2.04 -16.40
C LEU A 170 6.10 -1.28 -17.22
N GLY A 171 5.16 -0.60 -16.58
CA GLY A 171 4.15 0.22 -17.26
C GLY A 171 3.08 -0.59 -18.02
N ILE A 172 2.91 -1.87 -17.73
CA ILE A 172 1.91 -2.72 -18.42
C ILE A 172 0.47 -2.29 -18.15
N TYR A 173 0.25 -1.49 -17.11
CA TYR A 173 -1.05 -0.92 -16.74
C TYR A 173 -1.25 0.51 -17.26
N ILE A 174 -0.25 1.07 -17.95
CA ILE A 174 -0.36 2.38 -18.61
C ILE A 174 -1.31 2.19 -19.79
N ARG A 175 -2.48 2.84 -19.71
CA ARG A 175 -3.43 2.86 -20.82
C ARG A 175 -3.06 3.96 -21.80
N ASP A 176 -3.59 3.88 -23.02
CA ASP A 176 -3.34 4.79 -24.18
C ASP A 176 -3.55 6.31 -23.91
N THR A 177 -3.95 6.68 -22.71
CA THR A 177 -4.12 8.07 -22.28
C THR A 177 -2.82 8.75 -21.84
N VAL A 178 -1.71 8.01 -21.76
CA VAL A 178 -0.41 8.54 -21.32
C VAL A 178 0.43 8.92 -22.54
N ALA A 179 0.98 10.12 -22.52
CA ALA A 179 1.67 10.73 -23.67
C ALA A 179 3.06 10.12 -23.98
N TYR A 180 3.43 8.98 -23.41
CA TYR A 180 4.75 8.34 -23.61
C TYR A 180 4.66 6.81 -23.60
N PRO A 181 5.57 6.12 -24.31
CA PRO A 181 5.58 4.67 -24.40
C PRO A 181 6.06 4.03 -23.08
N PRO A 182 5.65 2.76 -22.80
CA PRO A 182 6.08 2.04 -21.59
C PRO A 182 7.60 1.98 -21.39
N GLN A 183 8.37 1.89 -22.46
CA GLN A 183 9.84 1.87 -22.42
C GLN A 183 10.43 3.16 -21.84
N GLU A 184 9.82 4.30 -22.13
CA GLU A 184 10.23 5.59 -21.56
C GLU A 184 9.93 5.64 -20.07
N ASN A 185 8.77 5.13 -19.66
CA ASN A 185 8.43 4.98 -18.24
C ASN A 185 9.48 4.15 -17.49
N VAL A 186 9.82 2.98 -18.00
CA VAL A 186 10.85 2.10 -17.42
C VAL A 186 12.19 2.81 -17.31
N ARG A 187 12.61 3.51 -18.37
CA ARG A 187 13.87 4.25 -18.35
C ARG A 187 13.91 5.29 -17.24
N HIS A 188 12.85 6.09 -17.08
CA HIS A 188 12.78 7.10 -16.02
C HIS A 188 12.77 6.48 -14.62
N ILE A 189 12.07 5.35 -14.41
CA ILE A 189 12.07 4.64 -13.13
C ILE A 189 13.47 4.12 -12.80
N VAL A 190 14.16 3.51 -13.76
CA VAL A 190 15.52 3.01 -13.58
C VAL A 190 16.50 4.15 -13.28
N GLU A 191 16.41 5.28 -13.99
CA GLU A 191 17.21 6.47 -13.73
C GLU A 191 16.95 7.02 -12.32
N ALA A 192 15.68 7.10 -11.92
CA ALA A 192 15.28 7.57 -10.59
C ALA A 192 15.76 6.66 -9.45
N GLN A 193 15.83 5.35 -9.67
CA GLN A 193 16.33 4.39 -8.66
C GLN A 193 17.87 4.34 -8.57
N ARG A 194 18.58 4.95 -9.53
CA ARG A 194 20.05 5.03 -9.54
C ARG A 194 20.60 6.32 -8.96
N SER A 195 19.75 7.33 -8.81
CA SER A 195 20.11 8.64 -8.26
C SER A 195 20.12 8.64 -6.73
#